data_ea1ba11cc3d84891d37069c9a2709486
#
_entry.id   ea1ba11cc3d84891d37069c9a2709486
#
_cell.length_a   1.000
_cell.length_b   1.000
_cell.length_c   1.000
_cell.angle_alpha   90.00
_cell.angle_beta   90.00
_cell.angle_gamma   90.00
#
_symmetry.space_group_name_H-M   'P 1'
#
loop_
_entity.id
_entity.type
_entity.pdbx_description
1 polymer ?
#
loop_
_entity_poly.entity_id
_entity_poly.type
_entity_poly.pdbx_seq_one_letter_code
_entity_poly.pdbx_strand_id
1 'polypeptide(L)'
;DIIGMQEVRPEQMADLGKALPEYTAVGTGRDGNGQGEHSPVFFRTERYALLDSGTFWLSERPDTVSIGWDAAYNRICTWVKLNDRYNDKEFYYFNTHLDHLGPAARHNGALLICDRIQEKAANNYPIFCSGDFNAEWEADPIKVMREHLTSSREASQTPPYDLGNQISYNGVPVGQGSMAIPDTLDGHTEIDYVFVNDRVDVLKYGILRDSDGKHYPSDHYPILIKAELK
;
A
#
# COMPACT_ATOMS: atom_id res chain seq x y z
N ASP A 1 -12.41 -4.86 -3.85
CA ASP A 1 -12.26 -6.29 -3.56
C ASP A 1 -11.07 -6.58 -2.64
N ILE A 2 -9.95 -5.84 -2.80
CA ILE A 2 -8.77 -5.91 -1.92
C ILE A 2 -8.41 -4.48 -1.53
N ILE A 3 -8.04 -4.26 -0.28
CA ILE A 3 -7.71 -2.94 0.28
C ILE A 3 -6.42 -3.07 1.08
N GLY A 4 -5.38 -2.35 0.68
CA GLY A 4 -4.21 -2.09 1.51
C GLY A 4 -4.42 -0.77 2.27
N MET A 5 -4.22 -0.79 3.56
CA MET A 5 -4.31 0.42 4.39
C MET A 5 -3.00 0.64 5.14
N GLN A 6 -2.72 1.88 5.52
CA GLN A 6 -1.56 2.25 6.31
C GLN A 6 -2.02 2.99 7.57
N GLU A 7 -1.14 3.10 8.57
CA GLU A 7 -1.36 3.81 9.85
C GLU A 7 -2.54 3.28 10.69
N VAL A 8 -3.01 2.07 10.43
CA VAL A 8 -4.18 1.53 11.13
C VAL A 8 -3.78 1.13 12.56
N ARG A 9 -4.33 1.81 13.54
CA ARG A 9 -4.10 1.52 14.96
C ARG A 9 -4.90 0.28 15.43
N PRO A 10 -4.51 -0.37 16.54
CA PRO A 10 -5.20 -1.56 17.03
C PRO A 10 -6.72 -1.38 17.23
N GLU A 11 -7.13 -0.23 17.77
CA GLU A 11 -8.55 0.13 17.95
C GLU A 11 -9.27 0.30 16.60
N GLN A 12 -8.61 0.90 15.62
CA GLN A 12 -9.16 1.06 14.27
C GLN A 12 -9.26 -0.29 13.54
N MET A 13 -8.32 -1.22 13.74
CA MET A 13 -8.44 -2.59 13.24
C MET A 13 -9.70 -3.27 13.75
N ALA A 14 -10.03 -3.10 15.03
CA ALA A 14 -11.24 -3.67 15.64
C ALA A 14 -12.51 -3.04 15.05
N ASP A 15 -12.52 -1.74 14.80
CA ASP A 15 -13.67 -1.03 14.25
C ASP A 15 -13.86 -1.33 12.75
N LEU A 16 -12.77 -1.40 11.98
CA LEU A 16 -12.79 -1.82 10.58
C LEU A 16 -13.31 -3.27 10.43
N GLY A 17 -12.90 -4.18 11.32
CA GLY A 17 -13.41 -5.55 11.32
C GLY A 17 -14.92 -5.65 11.55
N LYS A 18 -15.51 -4.72 12.33
CA LYS A 18 -16.97 -4.62 12.49
C LYS A 18 -17.65 -3.94 11.29
N ALA A 19 -17.01 -2.93 10.72
CA ALA A 19 -17.55 -2.14 9.61
C ALA A 19 -17.50 -2.87 8.26
N LEU A 20 -16.56 -3.81 8.11
CA LEU A 20 -16.31 -4.57 6.88
C LEU A 20 -16.46 -6.09 7.12
N PRO A 21 -17.64 -6.56 7.54
CA PRO A 21 -17.83 -7.97 7.92
C PRO A 21 -17.66 -8.96 6.75
N GLU A 22 -17.75 -8.48 5.51
CA GLU A 22 -17.52 -9.28 4.30
C GLU A 22 -16.04 -9.39 3.89
N TYR A 23 -15.13 -8.74 4.64
CA TYR A 23 -13.70 -8.81 4.40
C TYR A 23 -12.98 -9.59 5.49
N THR A 24 -11.97 -10.33 5.08
CA THR A 24 -10.94 -10.89 5.97
C THR A 24 -9.75 -9.93 6.01
N ALA A 25 -9.26 -9.63 7.20
CA ALA A 25 -8.08 -8.79 7.42
C ALA A 25 -6.86 -9.63 7.79
N VAL A 26 -5.71 -9.28 7.24
CA VAL A 26 -4.40 -9.87 7.55
C VAL A 26 -3.41 -8.74 7.87
N GLY A 27 -2.57 -8.95 8.86
CA GLY A 27 -1.52 -8.04 9.29
C GLY A 27 -1.34 -8.02 10.79
N THR A 28 -0.20 -7.57 11.26
CA THR A 28 0.11 -7.35 12.69
C THR A 28 0.64 -5.94 12.89
N GLY A 29 0.60 -5.46 14.14
CA GLY A 29 1.17 -4.16 14.50
C GLY A 29 2.70 -4.16 14.45
N ARG A 30 3.26 -3.05 14.01
CA ARG A 30 4.71 -2.89 13.79
C ARG A 30 5.57 -3.06 15.05
N ASP A 31 4.99 -2.86 16.25
CA ASP A 31 5.70 -2.97 17.52
C ASP A 31 5.58 -4.38 18.14
N GLY A 32 4.98 -5.32 17.40
CA GLY A 32 4.77 -6.70 17.82
C GLY A 32 3.56 -6.87 18.73
N ASN A 33 3.14 -8.13 18.92
CA ASN A 33 1.99 -8.48 19.77
C ASN A 33 0.70 -7.67 19.45
N GLY A 34 0.51 -7.30 18.18
CA GLY A 34 -0.63 -6.50 17.75
C GLY A 34 -0.57 -5.03 18.18
N GLN A 35 0.58 -4.54 18.65
CA GLN A 35 0.78 -3.16 19.05
C GLN A 35 1.40 -2.33 17.93
N GLY A 36 1.21 -1.00 18.01
CA GLY A 36 1.66 -0.06 16.99
C GLY A 36 0.75 -0.05 15.75
N GLU A 37 1.14 0.73 14.78
CA GLU A 37 0.40 0.83 13.52
C GLU A 37 0.53 -0.43 12.68
N HIS A 38 -0.57 -0.80 12.02
CA HIS A 38 -0.66 -1.91 11.08
C HIS A 38 -0.58 -1.38 9.64
N SER A 39 -0.08 -2.22 8.76
CA SER A 39 -0.23 -2.07 7.30
C SER A 39 -1.05 -3.27 6.78
N PRO A 40 -2.35 -3.34 7.13
CA PRO A 40 -3.15 -4.53 6.88
C PRO A 40 -3.55 -4.65 5.41
N VAL A 41 -3.86 -5.90 5.02
CA VAL A 41 -4.54 -6.23 3.77
C VAL A 41 -5.91 -6.78 4.10
N PHE A 42 -6.96 -6.14 3.59
CA PHE A 42 -8.33 -6.62 3.63
C PHE A 42 -8.70 -7.19 2.26
N PHE A 43 -9.36 -8.34 2.23
CA PHE A 43 -9.85 -8.94 0.98
C PHE A 43 -11.25 -9.54 1.18
N ARG A 44 -12.08 -9.51 0.13
CA ARG A 44 -13.42 -10.09 0.17
C ARG A 44 -13.37 -11.59 0.41
N THR A 45 -13.90 -12.03 1.55
CA THR A 45 -13.86 -13.42 2.02
C THR A 45 -14.57 -14.38 1.07
N GLU A 46 -15.68 -13.95 0.47
CA GLU A 46 -16.42 -14.78 -0.48
C GLU A 46 -15.63 -15.02 -1.78
N ARG A 47 -14.93 -13.98 -2.27
CA ARG A 47 -14.20 -14.05 -3.53
C ARG A 47 -12.84 -14.71 -3.43
N TYR A 48 -12.12 -14.46 -2.36
CA TYR A 48 -10.73 -14.91 -2.24
C TYR A 48 -10.54 -15.95 -1.16
N ALA A 49 -9.72 -16.97 -1.45
CA ALA A 49 -9.20 -17.90 -0.45
C ALA A 49 -7.78 -17.46 -0.04
N LEU A 50 -7.55 -17.32 1.25
CA LEU A 50 -6.20 -17.12 1.78
C LEU A 50 -5.42 -18.42 1.73
N LEU A 51 -4.30 -18.44 1.02
CA LEU A 51 -3.41 -19.60 0.89
C LEU A 51 -2.21 -19.49 1.84
N ASP A 52 -1.65 -18.27 1.97
CA ASP A 52 -0.51 -17.99 2.82
C ASP A 52 -0.47 -16.50 3.15
N SER A 53 0.21 -16.12 4.24
CA SER A 53 0.35 -14.72 4.64
C SER A 53 1.48 -14.51 5.62
N GLY A 54 1.89 -13.28 5.78
CA GLY A 54 2.86 -12.89 6.81
C GLY A 54 3.08 -11.40 6.86
N THR A 55 3.89 -11.02 7.84
CA THR A 55 4.41 -9.67 7.99
C THR A 55 5.90 -9.76 8.27
N PHE A 56 6.70 -8.91 7.65
CA PHE A 56 8.12 -8.78 7.93
C PHE A 56 8.47 -7.32 8.22
N TRP A 57 9.51 -7.13 9.02
CA TRP A 57 10.01 -5.81 9.39
C TRP A 57 10.99 -5.31 8.35
N LEU A 58 10.90 -4.04 8.00
CA LEU A 58 11.83 -3.38 7.08
C LEU A 58 13.09 -2.99 7.85
N SER A 59 13.95 -3.98 8.03
CA SER A 59 15.18 -3.87 8.81
C SER A 59 16.18 -4.95 8.40
N GLU A 60 17.39 -4.88 8.95
CA GLU A 60 18.42 -5.91 8.81
C GLU A 60 18.03 -7.24 9.47
N ARG A 61 16.92 -7.28 10.24
CA ARG A 61 16.38 -8.47 10.89
C ARG A 61 14.89 -8.60 10.60
N PRO A 62 14.51 -8.90 9.35
CA PRO A 62 13.12 -8.79 8.89
C PRO A 62 12.13 -9.76 9.57
N ASP A 63 12.63 -10.83 10.18
CA ASP A 63 11.76 -11.84 10.79
C ASP A 63 11.51 -11.58 12.29
N THR A 64 11.98 -10.44 12.82
CA THR A 64 11.79 -10.02 14.21
C THR A 64 11.42 -8.55 14.31
N VAL A 65 10.65 -8.19 15.35
CA VAL A 65 10.37 -6.79 15.67
C VAL A 65 11.67 -6.02 15.77
N SER A 66 11.90 -5.10 14.86
CA SER A 66 13.14 -4.32 14.81
C SER A 66 12.98 -3.05 14.01
N ILE A 67 13.71 -2.04 14.41
CA ILE A 67 13.92 -0.81 13.66
C ILE A 67 15.07 -1.02 12.67
N GLY A 68 14.94 -0.57 11.44
CA GLY A 68 15.94 -0.76 10.39
C GLY A 68 16.70 0.53 10.07
N TRP A 69 18.01 0.39 9.83
CA TRP A 69 18.90 1.46 9.36
C TRP A 69 18.72 2.77 10.14
N ASP A 70 18.34 3.85 9.45
CA ASP A 70 18.10 5.19 10.02
C ASP A 70 16.62 5.50 10.21
N ALA A 71 15.73 4.49 10.26
CA ALA A 71 14.30 4.68 10.45
C ALA A 71 13.95 5.33 11.79
N ALA A 72 12.93 6.17 11.80
CA ALA A 72 12.39 6.77 13.02
C ALA A 72 11.52 5.79 13.82
N TYR A 73 10.86 4.86 13.13
CA TYR A 73 9.96 3.86 13.72
C TYR A 73 10.17 2.49 13.07
N ASN A 74 9.69 1.44 13.75
CA ASN A 74 9.53 0.14 13.11
C ASN A 74 8.64 0.30 11.88
N ARG A 75 9.06 -0.30 10.76
CA ARG A 75 8.28 -0.33 9.51
C ARG A 75 8.10 -1.77 9.08
N ILE A 76 6.96 -2.05 8.49
CA ILE A 76 6.55 -3.41 8.12
C ILE A 76 6.01 -3.47 6.71
N CYS A 77 6.09 -4.67 6.14
CA CYS A 77 5.34 -5.04 4.95
C CYS A 77 4.49 -6.28 5.27
N THR A 78 3.19 -6.17 5.09
CA THR A 78 2.25 -7.30 5.18
C THR A 78 2.03 -7.87 3.79
N TRP A 79 1.99 -9.19 3.68
CA TRP A 79 1.72 -9.85 2.41
C TRP A 79 0.71 -10.98 2.56
N VAL A 80 -0.03 -11.24 1.49
CA VAL A 80 -0.96 -12.36 1.37
C VAL A 80 -0.75 -13.06 0.04
N LYS A 81 -0.90 -14.40 0.03
CA LYS A 81 -1.09 -15.20 -1.17
C LYS A 81 -2.57 -15.59 -1.23
N LEU A 82 -3.24 -15.17 -2.27
CA LEU A 82 -4.68 -15.37 -2.47
C LEU A 82 -4.95 -16.24 -3.71
N ASN A 83 -6.04 -16.99 -3.65
CA ASN A 83 -6.65 -17.60 -4.84
C ASN A 83 -7.98 -16.89 -5.13
N ASP A 84 -8.16 -16.39 -6.35
CA ASP A 84 -9.43 -15.85 -6.84
C ASP A 84 -10.35 -17.01 -7.25
N ARG A 85 -11.39 -17.26 -6.45
CA ARG A 85 -12.34 -18.37 -6.64
C ARG A 85 -13.14 -18.30 -7.96
N TYR A 86 -13.16 -17.11 -8.62
CA TYR A 86 -13.91 -16.96 -9.89
C TYR A 86 -13.15 -17.46 -11.10
N ASN A 87 -11.83 -17.40 -11.08
CA ASN A 87 -10.98 -17.80 -12.20
C ASN A 87 -9.88 -18.79 -11.83
N ASP A 88 -9.82 -19.20 -10.57
CA ASP A 88 -8.85 -20.14 -9.99
C ASP A 88 -7.39 -19.69 -10.17
N LYS A 89 -7.14 -18.37 -10.14
CA LYS A 89 -5.79 -17.81 -10.26
C LYS A 89 -5.25 -17.42 -8.89
N GLU A 90 -4.02 -17.80 -8.65
CA GLU A 90 -3.27 -17.43 -7.45
C GLU A 90 -2.45 -16.18 -7.73
N PHE A 91 -2.31 -15.30 -6.73
CA PHE A 91 -1.54 -14.08 -6.82
C PHE A 91 -1.04 -13.63 -5.43
N TYR A 92 -0.09 -12.70 -5.42
CA TYR A 92 0.42 -12.08 -4.20
C TYR A 92 0.03 -10.60 -4.13
N TYR A 93 -0.28 -10.17 -2.91
CA TYR A 93 -0.50 -8.77 -2.59
C TYR A 93 0.36 -8.38 -1.41
N PHE A 94 1.17 -7.34 -1.56
CA PHE A 94 2.03 -6.74 -0.54
C PHE A 94 1.52 -5.35 -0.20
N ASN A 95 1.58 -4.98 1.08
CA ASN A 95 1.19 -3.66 1.55
C ASN A 95 2.18 -3.13 2.59
N THR A 96 2.67 -1.92 2.40
CA THR A 96 3.75 -1.36 3.20
C THR A 96 3.52 0.11 3.56
N HIS A 97 4.30 0.60 4.53
CA HIS A 97 4.47 2.01 4.85
C HIS A 97 5.94 2.25 5.16
N LEU A 98 6.66 2.91 4.24
CA LEU A 98 8.08 3.21 4.40
C LEU A 98 8.30 4.32 5.43
N ASP A 99 9.54 4.48 5.89
CA ASP A 99 9.85 5.48 6.90
C ASP A 99 9.83 6.91 6.33
N HIS A 100 9.27 7.85 7.10
CA HIS A 100 9.11 9.24 6.67
C HIS A 100 10.37 10.09 6.85
N LEU A 101 11.32 9.68 7.70
CA LEU A 101 12.57 10.42 7.96
C LEU A 101 13.80 9.77 7.31
N GLY A 102 14.00 8.47 7.51
CA GLY A 102 15.22 7.75 7.15
C GLY A 102 15.35 7.48 5.65
N PRO A 103 16.21 8.18 4.90
CA PRO A 103 16.40 7.89 3.48
C PRO A 103 17.04 6.52 3.22
N ALA A 104 17.97 6.07 4.08
CA ALA A 104 18.56 4.73 3.97
C ALA A 104 17.52 3.64 4.29
N ALA A 105 16.66 3.88 5.28
CA ALA A 105 15.57 2.96 5.61
C ALA A 105 14.56 2.83 4.46
N ARG A 106 14.21 3.92 3.77
CA ARG A 106 13.35 3.86 2.58
C ARG A 106 13.99 3.08 1.43
N HIS A 107 15.25 3.39 1.11
CA HIS A 107 15.98 2.73 0.02
C HIS A 107 16.12 1.22 0.29
N ASN A 108 16.68 0.86 1.44
CA ASN A 108 16.91 -0.54 1.80
C ASN A 108 15.59 -1.30 2.06
N GLY A 109 14.56 -0.60 2.58
CA GLY A 109 13.21 -1.15 2.74
C GLY A 109 12.60 -1.54 1.38
N ALA A 110 12.76 -0.70 0.36
CA ALA A 110 12.31 -1.01 -1.00
C ALA A 110 13.08 -2.20 -1.59
N LEU A 111 14.41 -2.26 -1.43
CA LEU A 111 15.22 -3.44 -1.84
C LEU A 111 14.73 -4.72 -1.16
N LEU A 112 14.55 -4.68 0.17
CA LEU A 112 14.08 -5.84 0.93
C LEU A 112 12.68 -6.30 0.47
N ILE A 113 11.77 -5.38 0.15
CA ILE A 113 10.45 -5.72 -0.40
C ILE A 113 10.63 -6.45 -1.74
N CYS A 114 11.46 -5.93 -2.65
CA CYS A 114 11.72 -6.58 -3.94
C CYS A 114 12.33 -7.97 -3.78
N ASP A 115 13.30 -8.13 -2.86
CA ASP A 115 13.90 -9.43 -2.55
C ASP A 115 12.86 -10.43 -2.02
N ARG A 116 11.99 -10.01 -1.09
CA ARG A 116 10.91 -10.85 -0.55
C ARG A 116 9.85 -11.20 -1.60
N ILE A 117 9.53 -10.28 -2.51
CA ILE A 117 8.66 -10.54 -3.66
C ILE A 117 9.30 -11.62 -4.54
N GLN A 118 10.57 -11.48 -4.88
CA GLN A 118 11.28 -12.46 -5.71
C GLN A 118 11.37 -13.83 -5.03
N GLU A 119 11.68 -13.88 -3.74
CA GLU A 119 11.73 -15.12 -2.96
C GLU A 119 10.41 -15.87 -2.96
N LYS A 120 9.28 -15.16 -2.78
CA LYS A 120 7.96 -15.77 -2.64
C LYS A 120 7.29 -16.10 -3.98
N ALA A 121 7.41 -15.22 -4.93
CA ALA A 121 6.67 -15.32 -6.19
C ALA A 121 7.52 -15.77 -7.37
N ALA A 122 8.85 -15.60 -7.34
CA ALA A 122 9.79 -16.00 -8.39
C ALA A 122 9.28 -15.68 -9.80
N ASN A 123 8.58 -14.56 -10.00
CA ASN A 123 7.93 -14.12 -11.25
C ASN A 123 6.89 -15.10 -11.83
N ASN A 124 6.42 -16.08 -11.05
CA ASN A 124 5.45 -17.08 -11.52
C ASN A 124 3.98 -16.67 -11.26
N TYR A 125 3.75 -15.64 -10.45
CA TYR A 125 2.43 -15.20 -10.02
C TYR A 125 2.20 -13.73 -10.36
N PRO A 126 0.94 -13.30 -10.60
CA PRO A 126 0.57 -11.90 -10.57
C PRO A 126 0.92 -11.30 -9.21
N ILE A 127 1.48 -10.07 -9.22
CA ILE A 127 1.96 -9.37 -8.03
C ILE A 127 1.37 -7.98 -7.99
N PHE A 128 0.89 -7.60 -6.81
CA PHE A 128 0.55 -6.24 -6.43
C PHE A 128 1.40 -5.84 -5.23
N CYS A 129 1.93 -4.63 -5.24
CA CYS A 129 2.61 -4.02 -4.09
C CYS A 129 2.10 -2.60 -3.92
N SER A 130 1.35 -2.36 -2.84
CA SER A 130 0.77 -1.06 -2.51
C SER A 130 1.40 -0.47 -1.26
N GLY A 131 1.28 0.84 -1.09
CA GLY A 131 1.65 1.48 0.15
C GLY A 131 1.88 2.97 0.05
N ASP A 132 2.10 3.56 1.22
CA ASP A 132 2.74 4.84 1.39
C ASP A 132 4.26 4.62 1.41
N PHE A 133 4.92 5.08 0.38
CA PHE A 133 6.38 4.94 0.24
C PHE A 133 7.15 6.13 0.83
N ASN A 134 6.47 7.18 1.29
CA ASN A 134 7.06 8.40 1.79
C ASN A 134 8.17 8.94 0.86
N ALA A 135 7.98 8.79 -0.43
CA ALA A 135 8.97 9.07 -1.46
C ALA A 135 8.31 9.47 -2.77
N GLU A 136 8.78 10.54 -3.36
CA GLU A 136 8.34 11.02 -4.66
C GLU A 136 8.89 10.17 -5.81
N TRP A 137 8.30 10.33 -6.99
CA TRP A 137 8.57 9.53 -8.19
C TRP A 137 10.06 9.38 -8.55
N GLU A 138 10.85 10.45 -8.41
CA GLU A 138 12.28 10.43 -8.73
C GLU A 138 13.19 10.03 -7.57
N ALA A 139 12.62 9.72 -6.41
CA ALA A 139 13.39 9.30 -5.24
C ALA A 139 13.91 7.86 -5.39
N ASP A 140 15.03 7.57 -4.75
CA ASP A 140 15.72 6.28 -4.87
C ASP A 140 14.85 5.04 -4.54
N PRO A 141 14.02 5.01 -3.48
CA PRO A 141 13.19 3.85 -3.21
C PRO A 141 12.18 3.57 -4.33
N ILE A 142 11.66 4.60 -5.01
CA ILE A 142 10.74 4.42 -6.12
C ILE A 142 11.47 3.92 -7.38
N LYS A 143 12.71 4.38 -7.62
CA LYS A 143 13.56 3.82 -8.69
C LYS A 143 13.83 2.34 -8.46
N VAL A 144 14.16 1.94 -7.23
CA VAL A 144 14.32 0.52 -6.85
C VAL A 144 13.06 -0.26 -7.19
N MET A 145 11.88 0.19 -6.76
CA MET A 145 10.62 -0.50 -7.07
C MET A 145 10.40 -0.63 -8.59
N ARG A 146 10.71 0.41 -9.36
CA ARG A 146 10.53 0.47 -10.82
C ARG A 146 11.52 -0.40 -11.61
N GLU A 147 12.64 -0.79 -11.02
CA GLU A 147 13.56 -1.77 -11.61
C GLU A 147 12.97 -3.20 -11.59
N HIS A 148 12.01 -3.48 -10.70
CA HIS A 148 11.43 -4.80 -10.49
C HIS A 148 9.95 -4.90 -10.88
N LEU A 149 9.20 -3.81 -10.75
CA LEU A 149 7.76 -3.73 -10.97
C LEU A 149 7.40 -2.47 -11.77
N THR A 150 6.19 -2.44 -12.31
CA THR A 150 5.68 -1.28 -13.05
C THR A 150 4.64 -0.55 -12.20
N SER A 151 4.67 0.78 -12.17
CA SER A 151 3.59 1.56 -11.56
C SER A 151 2.26 1.27 -12.26
N SER A 152 1.22 1.00 -11.48
CA SER A 152 -0.12 0.77 -12.03
C SER A 152 -0.67 1.98 -12.80
N ARG A 153 -0.18 3.18 -12.49
CA ARG A 153 -0.49 4.38 -13.24
C ARG A 153 0.07 4.32 -14.66
N GLU A 154 1.34 3.93 -14.82
CA GLU A 154 1.98 3.76 -16.13
C GLU A 154 1.43 2.54 -16.89
N ALA A 155 1.10 1.46 -16.18
CA ALA A 155 0.54 0.24 -16.76
C ALA A 155 -0.93 0.39 -17.16
N SER A 156 -1.61 1.47 -16.79
CA SER A 156 -3.04 1.65 -17.05
C SER A 156 -3.37 1.73 -18.53
N GLN A 157 -4.29 0.87 -18.99
CA GLN A 157 -4.74 0.84 -20.39
C GLN A 157 -5.61 2.05 -20.77
N THR A 158 -6.14 2.77 -19.78
CA THR A 158 -6.90 4.00 -19.99
C THR A 158 -6.17 5.17 -19.34
N PRO A 159 -6.38 6.42 -19.83
CA PRO A 159 -5.81 7.58 -19.17
C PRO A 159 -6.11 7.58 -17.67
N PRO A 160 -5.12 7.83 -16.81
CA PRO A 160 -5.31 7.91 -15.37
C PRO A 160 -6.36 8.97 -14.98
N TYR A 161 -7.22 8.62 -14.03
CA TYR A 161 -8.12 9.57 -13.40
C TYR A 161 -7.44 10.19 -12.18
N ASP A 162 -6.70 11.27 -12.40
CA ASP A 162 -5.92 11.98 -11.36
C ASP A 162 -6.11 13.50 -11.38
N LEU A 163 -7.10 13.99 -12.14
CA LEU A 163 -7.43 15.40 -12.34
C LEU A 163 -6.24 16.25 -12.87
N GLY A 164 -5.27 15.60 -13.56
CA GLY A 164 -4.12 16.26 -14.18
C GLY A 164 -2.98 16.55 -13.23
N ASN A 165 -3.03 16.10 -11.99
CA ASN A 165 -1.92 16.16 -11.05
C ASN A 165 -1.79 14.84 -10.26
N GLN A 166 -0.56 14.44 -9.98
CA GLN A 166 -0.21 13.18 -9.34
C GLN A 166 -0.07 13.39 -7.82
N ILE A 167 -1.18 13.80 -7.17
CA ILE A 167 -1.16 14.09 -5.74
C ILE A 167 -1.90 13.00 -5.00
N SER A 168 -1.21 12.26 -4.15
CA SER A 168 -1.80 11.30 -3.23
C SER A 168 -1.84 11.78 -1.79
N TYR A 169 -0.93 12.67 -1.39
CA TYR A 169 -0.88 13.27 -0.06
C TYR A 169 -1.33 14.73 -0.11
N ASN A 170 -2.36 15.11 0.66
CA ASN A 170 -2.93 16.46 0.65
C ASN A 170 -2.45 17.35 1.81
N GLY A 171 -1.72 16.79 2.76
CA GLY A 171 -1.12 17.52 3.87
C GLY A 171 -2.10 18.15 4.86
N VAL A 172 -3.38 17.81 4.78
CA VAL A 172 -4.41 18.40 5.64
C VAL A 172 -4.55 17.57 6.91
N PRO A 173 -4.31 18.15 8.11
CA PRO A 173 -4.42 17.42 9.37
C PRO A 173 -5.83 16.87 9.60
N VAL A 174 -5.94 15.57 9.85
CA VAL A 174 -7.19 14.91 10.21
C VAL A 174 -7.66 15.38 11.58
N GLY A 175 -8.91 15.87 11.71
CA GLY A 175 -9.55 16.15 13.00
C GLY A 175 -9.41 17.56 13.56
N GLN A 176 -8.78 18.49 12.87
CA GLN A 176 -8.88 19.92 13.21
C GLN A 176 -9.92 20.57 12.29
N GLY A 177 -11.02 21.03 12.87
CA GLY A 177 -12.21 21.52 12.21
C GLY A 177 -11.95 22.35 10.95
N SER A 178 -12.80 22.15 9.94
CA SER A 178 -12.81 22.79 8.63
C SER A 178 -11.50 22.63 7.83
N MET A 179 -11.39 21.50 7.17
CA MET A 179 -10.38 21.35 6.11
C MET A 179 -10.87 22.12 4.89
N ALA A 180 -10.48 23.39 4.80
CA ALA A 180 -10.62 24.11 3.53
C ALA A 180 -9.87 23.29 2.47
N ILE A 181 -10.57 22.92 1.40
CA ILE A 181 -9.90 22.37 0.20
C ILE A 181 -8.87 23.42 -0.20
N PRO A 182 -7.58 23.12 -0.22
CA PRO A 182 -6.59 24.11 -0.62
C PRO A 182 -6.91 24.62 -2.03
N ASP A 183 -7.06 25.92 -2.19
CA ASP A 183 -7.29 26.54 -3.51
C ASP A 183 -6.11 26.29 -4.47
N THR A 184 -4.95 25.99 -3.91
CA THR A 184 -3.76 25.56 -4.65
C THR A 184 -3.18 24.31 -4.03
N LEU A 185 -2.85 23.32 -4.85
CA LEU A 185 -2.21 22.08 -4.46
C LEU A 185 -0.68 22.17 -4.51
N ASP A 186 -0.13 23.37 -4.39
CA ASP A 186 1.32 23.62 -4.36
C ASP A 186 1.94 23.00 -3.09
N GLY A 187 2.88 22.09 -3.27
CA GLY A 187 3.59 21.40 -2.19
C GLY A 187 3.01 20.05 -1.79
N HIS A 188 1.99 19.55 -2.47
CA HIS A 188 1.46 18.20 -2.31
C HIS A 188 2.08 17.26 -3.35
N THR A 189 2.29 15.99 -2.96
CA THR A 189 3.09 15.08 -3.77
C THR A 189 2.46 13.70 -3.86
N GLU A 190 2.82 12.93 -4.90
CA GLU A 190 2.53 11.52 -5.00
C GLU A 190 3.58 10.75 -4.18
N ILE A 191 3.13 10.12 -3.09
CA ILE A 191 3.96 9.26 -2.23
C ILE A 191 3.31 7.89 -2.00
N ASP A 192 2.08 7.73 -2.44
CA ASP A 192 1.35 6.47 -2.43
C ASP A 192 1.38 5.84 -3.81
N TYR A 193 1.64 4.54 -3.87
CA TYR A 193 1.75 3.82 -5.14
C TYR A 193 1.10 2.44 -5.05
N VAL A 194 0.69 1.95 -6.22
CA VAL A 194 0.42 0.54 -6.45
C VAL A 194 1.31 0.09 -7.61
N PHE A 195 2.23 -0.82 -7.33
CA PHE A 195 3.08 -1.45 -8.32
C PHE A 195 2.54 -2.83 -8.71
N VAL A 196 2.76 -3.23 -9.94
CA VAL A 196 2.34 -4.53 -10.48
C VAL A 196 3.46 -5.14 -11.33
N ASN A 197 3.43 -6.46 -11.53
CA ASN A 197 4.29 -7.09 -12.52
C ASN A 197 3.58 -7.28 -13.87
N ASP A 198 4.29 -7.84 -14.85
CA ASP A 198 3.80 -8.09 -16.23
C ASP A 198 2.65 -9.10 -16.31
N ARG A 199 2.33 -9.82 -15.22
CA ARG A 199 1.21 -10.77 -15.11
C ARG A 199 -0.10 -10.11 -14.65
N VAL A 200 -0.13 -8.80 -14.55
CA VAL A 200 -1.32 -8.03 -14.22
C VAL A 200 -1.64 -7.07 -15.36
N ASP A 201 -2.87 -7.12 -15.86
CA ASP A 201 -3.40 -6.09 -16.76
C ASP A 201 -4.13 -5.01 -15.95
N VAL A 202 -3.58 -3.82 -15.90
CA VAL A 202 -4.23 -2.68 -15.25
C VAL A 202 -5.16 -1.99 -16.24
N LEU A 203 -6.46 -2.21 -16.06
CA LEU A 203 -7.49 -1.65 -16.95
C LEU A 203 -7.74 -0.18 -16.70
N LYS A 204 -7.71 0.23 -15.41
CA LYS A 204 -7.95 1.60 -14.97
C LYS A 204 -7.12 1.94 -13.75
N TYR A 205 -6.75 3.20 -13.64
CA TYR A 205 -6.10 3.79 -12.48
C TYR A 205 -6.80 5.10 -12.10
N GLY A 206 -6.92 5.40 -10.82
CA GLY A 206 -7.44 6.68 -10.34
C GLY A 206 -6.99 7.01 -8.93
N ILE A 207 -6.84 8.31 -8.67
CA ILE A 207 -6.67 8.89 -7.34
C ILE A 207 -8.03 9.49 -6.96
N LEU A 208 -8.63 8.97 -5.88
CA LEU A 208 -9.96 9.35 -5.45
C LEU A 208 -9.88 10.53 -4.47
N ARG A 209 -10.47 11.66 -4.85
CA ARG A 209 -10.46 12.91 -4.07
C ARG A 209 -11.83 13.28 -3.54
N ASP A 210 -12.61 12.25 -3.19
CA ASP A 210 -13.96 12.46 -2.66
C ASP A 210 -13.90 13.13 -1.28
N SER A 211 -14.79 14.09 -1.08
CA SER A 211 -14.98 14.81 0.18
C SER A 211 -16.44 15.09 0.42
N ASP A 212 -16.83 15.45 1.62
CA ASP A 212 -18.19 15.96 1.92
C ASP A 212 -18.35 17.45 1.60
N GLY A 213 -17.36 18.06 0.94
CA GLY A 213 -17.26 19.50 0.65
C GLY A 213 -16.67 20.32 1.79
N LYS A 214 -16.30 19.68 2.91
CA LYS A 214 -15.66 20.31 4.08
C LYS A 214 -14.49 19.49 4.62
N HIS A 215 -14.58 18.16 4.51
CA HIS A 215 -13.60 17.25 5.11
C HIS A 215 -13.20 16.18 4.09
N TYR A 216 -11.94 15.80 4.14
CA TYR A 216 -11.45 14.57 3.53
C TYR A 216 -11.44 13.43 4.57
N PRO A 217 -11.66 12.19 4.16
CA PRO A 217 -11.61 11.05 5.08
C PRO A 217 -10.19 10.75 5.59
N SER A 218 -9.17 11.25 4.90
CA SER A 218 -7.75 11.10 5.21
C SER A 218 -6.97 12.27 4.64
N ASP A 219 -5.77 12.53 5.15
CA ASP A 219 -4.75 13.39 4.55
C ASP A 219 -4.05 12.74 3.33
N HIS A 220 -4.36 11.46 3.06
CA HIS A 220 -4.02 10.78 1.81
C HIS A 220 -5.26 10.51 0.97
N TYR A 221 -5.10 10.56 -0.35
CA TYR A 221 -6.14 10.19 -1.31
C TYR A 221 -5.99 8.71 -1.69
N PRO A 222 -7.07 7.91 -1.60
CA PRO A 222 -7.00 6.51 -1.99
C PRO A 222 -6.65 6.34 -3.48
N ILE A 223 -5.74 5.40 -3.76
CA ILE A 223 -5.49 4.92 -5.12
C ILE A 223 -6.42 3.75 -5.40
N LEU A 224 -7.16 3.83 -6.49
CA LEU A 224 -8.01 2.76 -6.99
C LEU A 224 -7.50 2.24 -8.32
N ILE A 225 -7.31 0.93 -8.42
CA ILE A 225 -7.06 0.27 -9.70
C ILE A 225 -8.15 -0.74 -10.01
N LYS A 226 -8.48 -0.89 -11.29
CA LYS A 226 -9.18 -2.05 -11.82
C LYS A 226 -8.19 -2.88 -12.60
N ALA A 227 -8.02 -4.15 -12.22
CA ALA A 227 -7.03 -5.02 -12.83
C ALA A 227 -7.59 -6.42 -13.12
N GLU A 228 -6.95 -7.11 -14.05
CA GLU A 228 -7.17 -8.51 -14.36
C GLU A 228 -5.86 -9.29 -14.21
N LEU A 229 -5.98 -10.51 -13.69
CA LEU A 229 -4.85 -11.45 -13.57
C LEU A 229 -4.67 -12.16 -14.92
N LYS A 230 -3.45 -12.19 -15.46
CA LYS A 230 -3.11 -12.95 -16.68
C LYS A 230 -3.01 -14.44 -16.46
#